data_60a7f34b63775d1d5c689fec66d4e515
#
_entry.id   60a7f34b63775d1d5c689fec66d4e515
#
_cell.length_a   1.000
_cell.length_b   1.000
_cell.length_c   1.000
_cell.angle_alpha   90.00
_cell.angle_beta   90.00
_cell.angle_gamma   90.00
#
_symmetry.space_group_name_H-M   'P 1'
#
loop_
_entity.id
_entity.type
_entity.pdbx_description
1 polymer ?
#
loop_
_entity_poly.entity_id
_entity_poly.type
_entity_poly.pdbx_seq_one_letter_code
_entity_poly.pdbx_strand_id
1 'polypeptide(L)'
;PAKQVDSARTGEIGLVAMPALDQVWAFLKTHDTLRRDGGHNVFLYHHPDNRDDPMQIDFGVEVAQPFTAQDGIECIETPAGEAARTLYVGPYSQMHPAHQAIHSWCRENSRRIGGMSWEVYGDWTEDEFKLETEIFYLLAT
;
A
#
# COMPACT_ATOMS: atom_id res chain seq x y z
N PRO A 1 9.21 -0.61 5.58
CA PRO A 1 8.06 -1.20 6.25
C PRO A 1 8.17 -2.71 6.42
N ALA A 2 7.48 -3.25 7.44
CA ALA A 2 7.34 -4.68 7.59
C ALA A 2 6.23 -5.19 6.65
N LYS A 3 6.42 -6.35 6.05
CA LYS A 3 5.45 -6.85 5.08
C LYS A 3 5.13 -8.33 5.27
N GLN A 4 3.94 -8.68 4.86
CA GLN A 4 3.51 -10.03 4.51
C GLN A 4 3.24 -10.02 3.01
N VAL A 5 3.91 -10.90 2.25
CA VAL A 5 3.70 -11.00 0.80
C VAL A 5 2.58 -11.99 0.52
N ASP A 6 1.70 -11.60 -0.39
CA ASP A 6 0.65 -12.48 -0.87
C ASP A 6 0.33 -12.18 -2.33
N SER A 7 -0.36 -13.10 -2.99
CA SER A 7 -0.81 -12.95 -4.37
C SER A 7 -2.33 -12.98 -4.39
N ALA A 8 -2.91 -11.97 -5.02
CA ALA A 8 -4.36 -11.87 -5.11
C ALA A 8 -4.78 -11.25 -6.43
N ARG A 9 -5.98 -11.59 -6.88
CA ARG A 9 -6.67 -10.85 -7.95
C ARG A 9 -7.41 -9.69 -7.31
N THR A 10 -7.68 -8.66 -8.10
CA THR A 10 -8.28 -7.41 -7.59
C THR A 10 -9.52 -7.65 -6.70
N GLY A 11 -10.37 -8.61 -7.04
CA GLY A 11 -11.56 -8.92 -6.24
C GLY A 11 -11.30 -9.69 -4.95
N GLU A 12 -10.05 -10.14 -4.72
CA GLU A 12 -9.68 -10.96 -3.56
C GLU A 12 -8.93 -10.18 -2.49
N ILE A 13 -8.58 -8.92 -2.76
CA ILE A 13 -7.73 -8.11 -1.86
C ILE A 13 -8.29 -8.05 -0.43
N GLY A 14 -9.58 -7.80 -0.30
CA GLY A 14 -10.21 -7.71 1.01
C GLY A 14 -10.16 -9.00 1.82
N LEU A 15 -10.05 -10.17 1.16
CA LEU A 15 -10.00 -11.46 1.82
C LEU A 15 -8.63 -11.77 2.42
N VAL A 16 -7.55 -11.24 1.82
CA VAL A 16 -6.17 -11.52 2.25
C VAL A 16 -5.55 -10.41 3.08
N ALA A 17 -6.06 -9.18 2.97
CA ALA A 17 -5.45 -8.01 3.60
C ALA A 17 -5.45 -8.10 5.14
N MET A 18 -6.58 -8.37 5.76
CA MET A 18 -6.69 -8.34 7.23
C MET A 18 -5.85 -9.41 7.91
N PRO A 19 -5.87 -10.70 7.48
CA PRO A 19 -4.98 -11.69 8.08
C PRO A 19 -3.50 -11.34 7.93
N ALA A 20 -3.10 -10.80 6.78
CA ALA A 20 -1.71 -10.40 6.55
C ALA A 20 -1.30 -9.24 7.47
N LEU A 21 -2.13 -8.22 7.60
CA LEU A 21 -1.87 -7.09 8.50
C LEU A 21 -1.84 -7.53 9.95
N ASP A 22 -2.72 -8.45 10.37
CA ASP A 22 -2.73 -8.97 11.73
C ASP A 22 -1.40 -9.65 12.09
N GLN A 23 -0.81 -10.37 11.15
CA GLN A 23 0.53 -10.97 11.35
C GLN A 23 1.61 -9.91 11.55
N VAL A 24 1.60 -8.86 10.73
CA VAL A 24 2.57 -7.77 10.85
C VAL A 24 2.43 -7.05 12.19
N TRP A 25 1.21 -6.72 12.59
CA TRP A 25 0.96 -6.04 13.87
C TRP A 25 1.32 -6.93 15.08
N ALA A 26 1.04 -8.23 15.01
CA ALA A 26 1.43 -9.18 16.06
C ALA A 26 2.96 -9.22 16.22
N PHE A 27 3.68 -9.23 15.10
CA PHE A 27 5.14 -9.15 15.09
C PHE A 27 5.64 -7.87 15.75
N LEU A 28 5.08 -6.71 15.38
CA LEU A 28 5.51 -5.42 15.92
C LEU A 28 5.22 -5.26 17.40
N LYS A 29 4.18 -5.92 17.93
CA LYS A 29 3.88 -5.90 19.37
C LYS A 29 5.00 -6.49 20.22
N THR A 30 5.77 -7.42 19.66
CA THR A 30 6.89 -8.07 20.34
C THR A 30 8.24 -7.48 19.98
N HIS A 31 8.27 -6.43 19.15
CA HIS A 31 9.49 -5.80 18.66
C HIS A 31 9.37 -4.27 18.79
N ASP A 32 9.36 -3.79 20.04
CA ASP A 32 9.09 -2.37 20.35
C ASP A 32 10.02 -1.39 19.66
N THR A 33 11.30 -1.78 19.44
CA THR A 33 12.27 -0.91 18.79
C THR A 33 11.97 -0.68 17.31
N LEU A 34 11.16 -1.55 16.71
CA LEU A 34 10.76 -1.44 15.30
C LEU A 34 9.48 -0.64 15.13
N ARG A 35 8.68 -0.50 16.19
CA ARG A 35 7.42 0.24 16.11
C ARG A 35 7.69 1.72 15.93
N ARG A 36 7.05 2.30 14.91
CA ARG A 36 7.05 3.74 14.67
C ARG A 36 5.79 4.34 15.29
N ASP A 37 5.94 5.39 16.11
CA ASP A 37 4.81 6.11 16.64
C ASP A 37 4.01 6.72 15.48
N GLY A 38 2.71 6.45 15.44
CA GLY A 38 1.87 6.89 14.34
C GLY A 38 2.12 6.18 13.01
N GLY A 39 2.79 5.02 13.02
CA GLY A 39 3.02 4.23 11.82
C GLY A 39 1.72 3.75 11.19
N HIS A 40 1.61 3.91 9.86
CA HIS A 40 0.40 3.62 9.10
C HIS A 40 0.53 2.32 8.32
N ASN A 41 -0.61 1.71 8.00
CA ASN A 41 -0.67 0.57 7.10
C ASN A 41 -0.31 1.03 5.68
N VAL A 42 0.46 0.21 4.98
CA VAL A 42 0.87 0.46 3.60
C VAL A 42 0.59 -0.77 2.76
N PHE A 43 -0.14 -0.60 1.67
CA PHE A 43 -0.35 -1.65 0.67
C PHE A 43 0.47 -1.30 -0.56
N LEU A 44 1.41 -2.17 -0.91
CA LEU A 44 2.28 -1.99 -2.07
C LEU A 44 1.87 -3.00 -3.15
N TYR A 45 1.42 -2.49 -4.30
CA TYR A 45 0.91 -3.29 -5.41
C TYR A 45 1.99 -3.44 -6.48
N HIS A 46 2.27 -4.69 -6.83
CA HIS A 46 3.15 -5.04 -7.96
C HIS A 46 2.26 -5.39 -9.14
N HIS A 47 2.12 -4.47 -10.09
CA HIS A 47 1.24 -4.65 -11.23
C HIS A 47 1.83 -5.67 -12.20
N PRO A 48 1.09 -6.75 -12.53
CA PRO A 48 1.57 -7.73 -13.50
C PRO A 48 1.57 -7.14 -14.92
N ASP A 49 2.48 -7.63 -15.76
CA ASP A 49 2.51 -7.24 -17.17
C ASP A 49 1.25 -7.71 -17.90
N ASN A 50 0.74 -8.87 -17.52
CA ASN A 50 -0.50 -9.43 -18.06
C ASN A 50 -1.62 -9.25 -17.03
N ARG A 51 -2.72 -8.61 -17.44
CA ARG A 51 -3.87 -8.35 -16.57
C ARG A 51 -4.51 -9.61 -15.99
N ASP A 52 -4.37 -10.74 -16.66
CA ASP A 52 -4.95 -12.01 -16.21
C ASP A 52 -4.13 -12.67 -15.11
N ASP A 53 -2.88 -12.24 -14.90
CA ASP A 53 -2.04 -12.78 -13.85
C ASP A 53 -2.47 -12.19 -12.49
N PRO A 54 -2.32 -12.98 -11.40
CA PRO A 54 -2.58 -12.46 -10.05
C PRO A 54 -1.67 -11.28 -9.73
N MET A 55 -2.23 -10.27 -9.06
CA MET A 55 -1.45 -9.14 -8.56
C MET A 55 -0.78 -9.52 -7.25
N GLN A 56 0.53 -9.29 -7.16
CA GLN A 56 1.25 -9.43 -5.90
C GLN A 56 1.09 -8.17 -5.08
N ILE A 57 0.73 -8.33 -3.81
CA ILE A 57 0.52 -7.21 -2.88
C ILE A 57 1.34 -7.45 -1.63
N ASP A 58 2.10 -6.43 -1.23
CA ASP A 58 2.78 -6.43 0.06
C ASP A 58 1.91 -5.65 1.05
N PHE A 59 1.42 -6.33 2.08
CA PHE A 59 0.67 -5.70 3.16
C PHE A 59 1.63 -5.39 4.28
N GLY A 60 1.77 -4.14 4.64
CA GLY A 60 2.80 -3.73 5.58
C GLY A 60 2.39 -2.61 6.51
N VAL A 61 3.30 -2.30 7.42
CA VAL A 61 3.17 -1.21 8.38
C VAL A 61 4.48 -0.44 8.38
N GLU A 62 4.40 0.88 8.43
CA GLU A 62 5.58 1.72 8.56
C GLU A 62 6.33 1.40 9.84
N VAL A 63 7.66 1.27 9.74
CA VAL A 63 8.52 0.95 10.88
C VAL A 63 9.54 2.05 11.15
N ALA A 64 10.10 2.06 12.37
CA ALA A 64 11.03 3.09 12.81
C ALA A 64 12.44 2.91 12.21
N GLN A 65 12.81 1.66 11.89
CA GLN A 65 14.15 1.35 11.40
C GLN A 65 14.15 0.03 10.62
N PRO A 66 15.15 -0.17 9.73
CA PRO A 66 15.29 -1.44 9.01
C PRO A 66 15.58 -2.60 9.98
N PHE A 67 15.20 -3.81 9.57
CA PHE A 67 15.45 -5.03 10.33
C PHE A 67 15.67 -6.20 9.37
N THR A 68 16.28 -7.27 9.90
CA THR A 68 16.48 -8.51 9.14
C THR A 68 15.19 -9.35 9.17
N ALA A 69 14.85 -9.97 8.05
CA ALA A 69 13.67 -10.82 7.95
C ALA A 69 13.64 -11.89 9.04
N GLN A 70 12.50 -12.05 9.70
CA GLN A 70 12.29 -13.05 10.73
C GLN A 70 10.78 -13.31 10.90
N ASP A 71 10.45 -14.54 11.32
CA ASP A 71 9.06 -14.97 11.59
C ASP A 71 8.12 -14.74 10.39
N GLY A 72 8.64 -14.85 9.15
CA GLY A 72 7.85 -14.63 7.95
C GLY A 72 7.60 -13.16 7.61
N ILE A 73 8.18 -12.23 8.37
CA ILE A 73 8.05 -10.79 8.17
C ILE A 73 9.34 -10.23 7.59
N GLU A 74 9.23 -9.45 6.54
CA GLU A 74 10.37 -8.83 5.87
C GLU A 74 10.30 -7.31 5.97
N CYS A 75 11.46 -6.67 5.99
CA CYS A 75 11.56 -5.22 5.84
C CYS A 75 11.73 -4.87 4.37
N ILE A 76 10.91 -3.95 3.89
CA ILE A 76 11.00 -3.46 2.51
C ILE A 76 10.92 -1.93 2.50
N GLU A 77 11.26 -1.36 1.34
CA GLU A 77 11.11 0.06 1.10
C GLU A 77 10.13 0.29 -0.04
N THR A 78 9.37 1.38 0.03
CA THR A 78 8.59 1.83 -1.13
C THR A 78 9.55 2.29 -2.22
N PRO A 79 9.16 2.17 -3.52
CA PRO A 79 10.09 2.52 -4.61
C PRO A 79 10.51 3.98 -4.56
N ALA A 80 11.78 4.22 -4.91
CA ALA A 80 12.29 5.56 -5.12
C ALA A 80 11.98 6.03 -6.54
N GLY A 81 11.88 7.35 -6.74
CA GLY A 81 11.63 7.96 -8.05
C GLY A 81 10.44 8.90 -8.01
N GLU A 82 10.08 9.41 -9.20
CA GLU A 82 8.92 10.27 -9.31
C GLU A 82 7.63 9.45 -9.23
N ALA A 83 6.65 9.99 -8.54
CA ALA A 83 5.34 9.36 -8.41
C ALA A 83 4.24 10.40 -8.56
N ALA A 84 3.13 9.98 -9.16
CA ALA A 84 1.90 10.75 -9.12
C ALA A 84 1.16 10.42 -7.83
N ARG A 85 0.75 11.43 -7.09
CA ARG A 85 0.14 11.28 -5.78
C ARG A 85 -1.18 12.01 -5.69
N THR A 86 -2.14 11.42 -4.99
CA THR A 86 -3.35 12.12 -4.56
C THR A 86 -3.71 11.73 -3.14
N LEU A 87 -4.35 12.64 -2.42
CA LEU A 87 -4.97 12.35 -1.13
C LEU A 87 -6.45 12.10 -1.36
N TYR A 88 -6.91 10.91 -0.98
CA TYR A 88 -8.31 10.56 -1.01
C TYR A 88 -8.89 10.68 0.40
N VAL A 89 -10.04 11.32 0.53
CA VAL A 89 -10.77 11.42 1.80
C VAL A 89 -12.13 10.79 1.61
N GLY A 90 -12.42 9.73 2.37
CA GLY A 90 -13.69 9.04 2.30
C GLY A 90 -13.58 7.53 2.56
N PRO A 91 -14.70 6.80 2.39
CA PRO A 91 -14.72 5.36 2.60
C PRO A 91 -13.79 4.61 1.64
N TYR A 92 -13.14 3.57 2.14
CA TYR A 92 -12.22 2.76 1.32
C TYR A 92 -12.92 2.12 0.12
N SER A 93 -14.20 1.80 0.25
CA SER A 93 -14.99 1.19 -0.83
C SER A 93 -15.23 2.12 -2.03
N GLN A 94 -14.99 3.42 -1.87
CA GLN A 94 -15.25 4.44 -2.90
C GLN A 94 -13.96 5.08 -3.42
N MET A 95 -12.84 4.39 -3.30
CA MET A 95 -11.52 4.93 -3.65
C MET A 95 -11.22 4.89 -5.15
N HIS A 96 -11.96 4.10 -5.93
CA HIS A 96 -11.70 3.90 -7.35
C HIS A 96 -11.58 5.20 -8.17
N PRO A 97 -12.48 6.19 -8.01
CA PRO A 97 -12.35 7.45 -8.74
C PRO A 97 -11.04 8.19 -8.48
N ALA A 98 -10.46 8.07 -7.28
CA ALA A 98 -9.18 8.69 -6.96
C ALA A 98 -8.05 8.04 -7.74
N HIS A 99 -8.07 6.73 -7.91
CA HIS A 99 -7.12 6.00 -8.78
C HIS A 99 -7.29 6.43 -10.23
N GLN A 100 -8.52 6.55 -10.70
CA GLN A 100 -8.81 7.01 -12.07
C GLN A 100 -8.31 8.43 -12.31
N ALA A 101 -8.38 9.30 -11.32
CA ALA A 101 -7.89 10.67 -11.42
C ALA A 101 -6.38 10.70 -11.71
N ILE A 102 -5.61 9.82 -11.07
CA ILE A 102 -4.18 9.69 -11.34
C ILE A 102 -3.94 9.21 -12.78
N HIS A 103 -4.67 8.18 -13.23
CA HIS A 103 -4.54 7.68 -14.59
C HIS A 103 -4.87 8.76 -15.63
N SER A 104 -5.92 9.54 -15.39
CA SER A 104 -6.30 10.66 -16.27
C SER A 104 -5.23 11.73 -16.32
N TRP A 105 -4.69 12.11 -15.17
CA TRP A 105 -3.61 13.09 -15.07
C TRP A 105 -2.38 12.62 -15.87
N CYS A 106 -2.01 11.36 -15.74
CA CYS A 106 -0.87 10.80 -16.47
C CYS A 106 -1.08 10.86 -17.99
N ARG A 107 -2.27 10.51 -18.45
CA ARG A 107 -2.59 10.61 -19.88
C ARG A 107 -2.52 12.05 -20.37
N GLU A 108 -3.09 12.98 -19.63
CA GLU A 108 -3.12 14.41 -20.02
C GLU A 108 -1.73 15.04 -20.03
N ASN A 109 -0.82 14.52 -19.20
CA ASN A 109 0.55 15.04 -19.07
C ASN A 109 1.59 14.17 -19.79
N SER A 110 1.16 13.23 -20.60
CA SER A 110 2.04 12.32 -21.36
C SER A 110 3.04 11.58 -20.48
N ARG A 111 2.62 11.19 -19.26
CA ARG A 111 3.43 10.41 -18.33
C ARG A 111 2.94 8.97 -18.32
N ARG A 112 3.88 8.03 -18.27
CA ARG A 112 3.56 6.61 -18.19
C ARG A 112 3.66 6.13 -16.76
N ILE A 113 2.73 5.26 -16.37
CA ILE A 113 2.74 4.60 -15.07
C ILE A 113 3.71 3.43 -15.14
N GLY A 114 4.55 3.32 -14.12
CA GLY A 114 5.44 2.16 -13.95
C GLY A 114 4.70 0.94 -13.39
N GLY A 115 5.44 -0.05 -12.96
CA GLY A 115 4.88 -1.32 -12.51
C GLY A 115 4.43 -1.37 -11.06
N MET A 116 4.46 -0.27 -10.32
CA MET A 116 4.15 -0.27 -8.90
C MET A 116 3.28 0.92 -8.50
N SER A 117 2.38 0.66 -7.55
CA SER A 117 1.61 1.70 -6.88
C SER A 117 1.50 1.34 -5.41
N TRP A 118 1.20 2.31 -4.56
CA TRP A 118 0.99 2.02 -3.14
C TRP A 118 0.01 2.99 -2.52
N GLU A 119 -0.58 2.53 -1.45
CA GLU A 119 -1.53 3.29 -0.65
C GLU A 119 -1.02 3.34 0.78
N VAL A 120 -1.05 4.54 1.37
CA VAL A 120 -0.72 4.74 2.78
C VAL A 120 -2.02 5.15 3.48
N TYR A 121 -2.48 4.31 4.38
CA TYR A 121 -3.74 4.53 5.09
C TYR A 121 -3.48 5.40 6.31
N GLY A 122 -4.21 6.51 6.40
CA GLY A 122 -4.11 7.43 7.51
C GLY A 122 -4.72 6.87 8.80
N ASP A 123 -4.80 7.72 9.82
CA ASP A 123 -5.36 7.31 11.11
C ASP A 123 -6.82 6.91 10.96
N TRP A 124 -7.19 5.84 11.68
CA TRP A 124 -8.57 5.37 11.68
C TRP A 124 -9.48 6.36 12.41
N THR A 125 -10.68 6.54 11.89
CA THR A 125 -11.74 7.34 12.52
C THR A 125 -13.08 6.62 12.35
N GLU A 126 -13.99 6.80 13.31
CA GLU A 126 -15.31 6.21 13.24
C GLU A 126 -16.15 6.73 12.06
N ASP A 127 -15.92 7.98 11.66
CA ASP A 127 -16.59 8.57 10.51
C ASP A 127 -15.79 8.20 9.25
N GLU A 128 -16.29 7.23 8.50
CA GLU A 128 -15.61 6.76 7.29
C GLU A 128 -15.43 7.84 6.22
N PHE A 129 -16.25 8.89 6.24
CA PHE A 129 -16.13 10.01 5.30
C PHE A 129 -14.95 10.93 5.62
N LYS A 130 -14.30 10.74 6.78
CA LYS A 130 -13.10 11.46 7.20
C LYS A 130 -11.83 10.63 7.10
N LEU A 131 -11.94 9.36 6.70
CA LEU A 131 -10.76 8.51 6.49
C LEU A 131 -9.90 9.07 5.37
N GLU A 132 -8.58 9.08 5.56
CA GLU A 132 -7.63 9.59 4.60
C GLU A 132 -6.74 8.47 4.08
N THR A 133 -6.51 8.45 2.77
CA THR A 133 -5.60 7.50 2.12
C THR A 133 -4.77 8.27 1.10
N GLU A 134 -3.45 8.17 1.21
CA GLU A 134 -2.56 8.68 0.18
C GLU A 134 -2.35 7.59 -0.87
N ILE A 135 -2.49 7.96 -2.13
CA ILE A 135 -2.35 7.04 -3.27
C ILE A 135 -1.19 7.50 -4.13
N PHE A 136 -0.28 6.59 -4.42
CA PHE A 136 0.93 6.85 -5.20
C PHE A 136 1.03 5.88 -6.37
N TYR A 137 1.38 6.39 -7.54
CA TYR A 137 1.73 5.57 -8.70
C TYR A 137 3.13 5.95 -9.14
N LEU A 138 4.04 4.97 -9.14
CA LEU A 138 5.40 5.17 -9.64
C LEU A 138 5.34 5.50 -11.12
N LEU A 139 6.02 6.57 -11.54
CA LEU A 139 6.06 6.95 -12.93
C LEU A 139 7.25 6.27 -13.62
N ALA A 140 7.01 5.80 -14.85
CA ALA A 140 8.08 5.24 -15.66
C ALA A 140 9.03 6.35 -16.11
N THR A 141 10.29 6.02 -16.20
CA THR A 141 11.34 6.95 -16.67
C THR A 141 11.35 7.10 -18.17
#